data_20c6ab77ac2eb096d20509a8d0710c31
#
_entry.id   20c6ab77ac2eb096d20509a8d0710c31
#
_cell.length_a   1.000
_cell.length_b   1.000
_cell.length_c   1.000
_cell.angle_alpha   90.00
_cell.angle_beta   90.00
_cell.angle_gamma   90.00
#
_symmetry.space_group_name_H-M   'P 1'
#
loop_
_entity.id
_entity.type
_entity.pdbx_description
1 polymer ?
#
loop_
_entity_poly.entity_id
_entity_poly.type
_entity_poly.pdbx_seq_one_letter_code
_entity_poly.pdbx_strand_id
1 'polypeptide(L)'
;IPGKEEFFETIRYYINELEHLGVEIKLNTKVDKAMLEKAKFHHVIVATGVVPRSLAGKLEGADLPQVMSYAELLSGEKSVGDTVAVIGAGGIGFDVSEYLTAKHGQPLDELGPELLKDPSYRPKAQSVSEWREEWGVTSDTDYQTEGGLIKPEAIKPIRQVYLMQRTKGRLGSGLNKTSGWVHRAHVKSHGVIQVSGAKYDKITNEGIWITNNQGQSQLLRVDSVVVCAGQESVVELMPNVGDAPDAQYHLIGGAKLAAELDAKRAIRDGAEVAAAI
;
A
#
# COMPACT_ATOMS: atom_id res chain seq x y z
N ILE A 1 6.52 4.72 1.41
CA ILE A 1 6.60 4.56 -0.06
C ILE A 1 7.37 5.73 -0.62
N PRO A 2 8.48 5.52 -1.37
CA PRO A 2 9.26 6.58 -1.99
C PRO A 2 8.41 7.47 -2.89
N GLY A 3 8.67 8.80 -2.87
CA GLY A 3 7.93 9.78 -3.66
C GLY A 3 6.53 10.13 -3.14
N LYS A 4 6.17 9.65 -1.94
CA LYS A 4 4.87 9.96 -1.29
C LYS A 4 5.03 10.70 0.03
N GLU A 5 6.18 11.29 0.27
CA GLU A 5 6.51 11.97 1.53
C GLU A 5 5.59 13.17 1.80
N GLU A 6 5.10 13.83 0.76
CA GLU A 6 4.19 14.98 0.90
C GLU A 6 2.83 14.62 1.51
N PHE A 7 2.42 13.33 1.52
CA PHE A 7 1.18 12.94 2.19
C PHE A 7 1.19 13.18 3.70
N PHE A 8 2.36 13.35 4.32
CA PHE A 8 2.46 13.82 5.70
C PHE A 8 1.83 15.21 5.90
N GLU A 9 1.85 16.06 4.86
CA GLU A 9 1.21 17.36 4.92
C GLU A 9 -0.32 17.27 5.02
N THR A 10 -0.93 16.22 4.47
CA THR A 10 -2.35 15.94 4.64
C THR A 10 -2.69 15.66 6.10
N ILE A 11 -1.85 14.86 6.79
CA ILE A 11 -2.02 14.57 8.21
C ILE A 11 -1.85 15.84 9.03
N ARG A 12 -0.82 16.64 8.77
CA ARG A 12 -0.58 17.92 9.44
C ARG A 12 -1.75 18.89 9.26
N TYR A 13 -2.29 18.97 8.04
CA TYR A 13 -3.46 19.78 7.75
C TYR A 13 -4.66 19.37 8.62
N TYR A 14 -5.02 18.09 8.63
CA TYR A 14 -6.16 17.62 9.41
C TYR A 14 -5.97 17.75 10.92
N ILE A 15 -4.76 17.55 11.45
CA ILE A 15 -4.49 17.78 12.88
C ILE A 15 -4.82 19.24 13.24
N ASN A 16 -4.32 20.21 12.48
CA ASN A 16 -4.55 21.62 12.72
C ASN A 16 -6.03 22.00 12.58
N GLU A 17 -6.70 21.50 11.53
CA GLU A 17 -8.13 21.81 11.30
C GLU A 17 -9.03 21.22 12.39
N LEU A 18 -8.80 20.00 12.80
CA LEU A 18 -9.59 19.35 13.84
C LEU A 18 -9.41 20.04 15.20
N GLU A 19 -8.19 20.49 15.51
CA GLU A 19 -7.90 21.27 16.71
C GLU A 19 -8.62 22.64 16.64
N HIS A 20 -8.51 23.34 15.51
CA HIS A 20 -9.19 24.63 15.30
C HIS A 20 -10.72 24.52 15.43
N LEU A 21 -11.29 23.44 14.98
CA LEU A 21 -12.73 23.15 15.06
C LEU A 21 -13.17 22.61 16.44
N GLY A 22 -12.25 22.43 17.38
CA GLY A 22 -12.53 21.92 18.72
C GLY A 22 -12.96 20.46 18.75
N VAL A 23 -12.56 19.66 17.77
CA VAL A 23 -12.84 18.22 17.72
C VAL A 23 -11.96 17.49 18.72
N GLU A 24 -12.58 16.73 19.63
CA GLU A 24 -11.86 15.90 20.60
C GLU A 24 -11.23 14.69 19.90
N ILE A 25 -9.89 14.61 19.91
CA ILE A 25 -9.12 13.50 19.32
C ILE A 25 -8.59 12.62 20.46
N LYS A 26 -8.90 11.32 20.43
CA LYS A 26 -8.41 10.32 21.38
C LYS A 26 -7.45 9.36 20.68
N LEU A 27 -6.16 9.68 20.70
CA LEU A 27 -5.11 8.80 20.19
C LEU A 27 -4.86 7.61 21.12
N ASN A 28 -4.23 6.55 20.60
CA ASN A 28 -3.90 5.33 21.33
C ASN A 28 -5.12 4.69 22.04
N THR A 29 -6.32 4.91 21.48
CA THR A 29 -7.58 4.43 22.04
C THR A 29 -8.23 3.45 21.08
N LYS A 30 -8.20 2.17 21.42
CA LYS A 30 -8.97 1.15 20.68
C LYS A 30 -10.41 1.18 21.16
N VAL A 31 -11.30 1.65 20.28
CA VAL A 31 -12.75 1.70 20.57
C VAL A 31 -13.35 0.30 20.43
N ASP A 32 -14.26 -0.03 21.34
CA ASP A 32 -15.11 -1.22 21.28
C ASP A 32 -16.61 -0.85 21.40
N LYS A 33 -17.49 -1.83 21.19
CA LYS A 33 -18.94 -1.61 21.24
C LYS A 33 -19.41 -1.14 22.61
N ALA A 34 -18.85 -1.66 23.69
CA ALA A 34 -19.23 -1.26 25.05
C ALA A 34 -18.91 0.21 25.35
N MET A 35 -17.79 0.72 24.82
CA MET A 35 -17.45 2.14 24.92
C MET A 35 -18.47 3.01 24.17
N LEU A 36 -18.91 2.59 23.00
CA LEU A 36 -19.90 3.33 22.19
C LEU A 36 -21.26 3.36 22.88
N GLU A 37 -21.73 2.24 23.42
CA GLU A 37 -22.97 2.14 24.20
C GLU A 37 -22.94 3.04 25.42
N LYS A 38 -21.83 3.03 26.18
CA LYS A 38 -21.67 3.87 27.38
C LYS A 38 -21.65 5.36 27.05
N ALA A 39 -21.07 5.75 25.90
CA ALA A 39 -20.92 7.14 25.51
C ALA A 39 -22.23 7.81 25.08
N LYS A 40 -23.26 7.03 24.70
CA LYS A 40 -24.62 7.48 24.32
C LYS A 40 -24.61 8.54 23.20
N PHE A 41 -23.82 8.31 22.16
CA PHE A 41 -23.81 9.16 20.97
C PHE A 41 -25.15 9.04 20.20
N HIS A 42 -25.60 10.13 19.57
CA HIS A 42 -26.76 10.08 18.66
C HIS A 42 -26.37 9.45 17.32
N HIS A 43 -25.16 9.75 16.82
CA HIS A 43 -24.62 9.21 15.57
C HIS A 43 -23.23 8.64 15.80
N VAL A 44 -22.94 7.50 15.18
CA VAL A 44 -21.62 6.85 15.15
C VAL A 44 -21.21 6.66 13.72
N ILE A 45 -20.14 7.33 13.30
CA ILE A 45 -19.57 7.18 11.96
C ILE A 45 -18.40 6.20 12.02
N VAL A 46 -18.58 5.02 11.42
CA VAL A 46 -17.58 3.97 11.36
C VAL A 46 -16.71 4.15 10.11
N ALA A 47 -15.52 4.69 10.31
CA ALA A 47 -14.53 4.98 9.28
C ALA A 47 -13.24 4.16 9.47
N THR A 48 -13.37 2.95 9.96
CA THR A 48 -12.28 2.05 10.37
C THR A 48 -11.42 1.50 9.23
N GLY A 49 -11.81 1.80 7.99
CA GLY A 49 -11.01 1.48 6.81
C GLY A 49 -10.99 -0.02 6.49
N VAL A 50 -9.79 -0.50 6.13
CA VAL A 50 -9.57 -1.85 5.61
C VAL A 50 -8.32 -2.48 6.23
N VAL A 51 -8.26 -3.81 6.16
CA VAL A 51 -7.06 -4.60 6.46
C VAL A 51 -6.63 -5.39 5.22
N PRO A 52 -5.34 -5.77 5.11
CA PRO A 52 -4.88 -6.67 4.06
C PRO A 52 -5.66 -7.99 4.07
N ARG A 53 -6.06 -8.45 2.88
CA ARG A 53 -6.67 -9.77 2.75
C ARG A 53 -5.63 -10.85 3.01
N SER A 54 -5.94 -11.77 3.92
CA SER A 54 -5.13 -12.95 4.16
C SER A 54 -5.35 -14.02 3.10
N LEU A 55 -4.27 -14.72 2.72
CA LEU A 55 -4.31 -15.93 1.91
C LEU A 55 -4.23 -17.21 2.77
N ALA A 56 -4.11 -17.12 4.09
CA ALA A 56 -4.14 -18.25 5.00
C ALA A 56 -5.44 -19.06 4.79
N GLY A 57 -5.32 -20.38 4.72
CA GLY A 57 -6.44 -21.26 4.41
C GLY A 57 -6.93 -21.26 2.94
N LYS A 58 -6.40 -20.36 2.09
CA LYS A 58 -6.75 -20.24 0.65
C LYS A 58 -5.60 -20.65 -0.28
N LEU A 59 -4.37 -20.54 0.21
CA LEU A 59 -3.14 -20.93 -0.50
C LEU A 59 -2.26 -21.70 0.47
N GLU A 60 -1.88 -22.92 0.11
CA GLU A 60 -1.00 -23.76 0.92
C GLU A 60 0.32 -23.03 1.22
N GLY A 61 0.73 -23.00 2.49
CA GLY A 61 1.94 -22.33 2.95
C GLY A 61 1.85 -20.80 3.08
N ALA A 62 0.66 -20.22 2.94
CA ALA A 62 0.47 -18.76 3.13
C ALA A 62 0.61 -18.32 4.60
N ASP A 63 0.71 -19.25 5.52
CA ASP A 63 0.95 -19.04 6.97
C ASP A 63 2.43 -19.22 7.36
N LEU A 64 3.32 -19.48 6.42
CA LEU A 64 4.75 -19.63 6.68
C LEU A 64 5.37 -18.28 7.12
N PRO A 65 6.43 -18.31 7.95
CA PRO A 65 7.02 -17.08 8.52
C PRO A 65 7.50 -16.06 7.49
N GLN A 66 7.98 -16.51 6.32
CA GLN A 66 8.44 -15.64 5.23
C GLN A 66 7.31 -15.02 4.41
N VAL A 67 6.06 -15.36 4.71
CA VAL A 67 4.88 -14.73 4.11
C VAL A 67 4.41 -13.57 4.98
N MET A 68 4.15 -12.45 4.34
CA MET A 68 3.68 -11.25 5.04
C MET A 68 2.70 -10.45 4.19
N SER A 69 1.90 -9.64 4.85
CA SER A 69 1.10 -8.62 4.19
C SER A 69 1.96 -7.40 3.84
N TYR A 70 1.47 -6.58 2.89
CA TYR A 70 2.10 -5.29 2.60
C TYR A 70 2.11 -4.36 3.83
N ALA A 71 1.15 -4.48 4.75
CA ALA A 71 1.08 -3.66 5.94
C ALA A 71 2.20 -4.02 6.94
N GLU A 72 2.43 -5.31 7.20
CA GLU A 72 3.53 -5.78 8.06
C GLU A 72 4.90 -5.37 7.51
N LEU A 73 5.07 -5.38 6.17
CA LEU A 73 6.29 -4.92 5.54
C LEU A 73 6.47 -3.40 5.70
N LEU A 74 5.46 -2.62 5.33
CA LEU A 74 5.56 -1.16 5.29
C LEU A 74 5.55 -0.51 6.67
N SER A 75 5.01 -1.19 7.70
CA SER A 75 5.10 -0.78 9.11
C SER A 75 6.43 -1.14 9.77
N GLY A 76 7.27 -1.95 9.10
CA GLY A 76 8.53 -2.45 9.68
C GLY A 76 8.34 -3.56 10.70
N GLU A 77 7.16 -4.16 10.81
CA GLU A 77 6.95 -5.33 11.68
C GLU A 77 7.69 -6.57 11.18
N LYS A 78 7.81 -6.70 9.85
CA LYS A 78 8.56 -7.79 9.21
C LYS A 78 9.52 -7.23 8.18
N SER A 79 10.68 -7.85 8.08
CA SER A 79 11.68 -7.58 7.05
C SER A 79 11.66 -8.66 5.97
N VAL A 80 12.22 -8.35 4.81
CA VAL A 80 12.32 -9.27 3.66
C VAL A 80 13.78 -9.57 3.34
N GLY A 81 14.04 -10.71 2.69
CA GLY A 81 15.34 -11.06 2.14
C GLY A 81 15.65 -10.38 0.80
N ASP A 82 16.66 -10.88 0.10
CA ASP A 82 17.16 -10.30 -1.15
C ASP A 82 16.27 -10.59 -2.36
N THR A 83 15.49 -11.66 -2.29
CA THR A 83 14.58 -12.08 -3.38
C THR A 83 13.15 -12.11 -2.88
N VAL A 84 12.25 -11.39 -3.53
CA VAL A 84 10.88 -11.17 -3.05
C VAL A 84 9.85 -11.43 -4.14
N ALA A 85 8.84 -12.22 -3.81
CA ALA A 85 7.64 -12.37 -4.64
C ALA A 85 6.51 -11.48 -4.11
N VAL A 86 5.96 -10.60 -4.96
CA VAL A 86 4.81 -9.74 -4.65
C VAL A 86 3.58 -10.31 -5.33
N ILE A 87 2.61 -10.77 -4.56
CA ILE A 87 1.34 -11.32 -5.03
C ILE A 87 0.30 -10.21 -5.17
N GLY A 88 -0.03 -9.85 -6.40
CA GLY A 88 -1.01 -8.82 -6.72
C GLY A 88 -0.36 -7.58 -7.35
N ALA A 89 -0.74 -7.27 -8.61
CA ALA A 89 -0.22 -6.15 -9.39
C ALA A 89 -1.25 -5.01 -9.54
N GLY A 90 -1.95 -4.70 -8.46
CA GLY A 90 -2.71 -3.45 -8.30
C GLY A 90 -1.81 -2.31 -7.81
N GLY A 91 -2.37 -1.16 -7.46
CA GLY A 91 -1.62 0.01 -6.98
C GLY A 91 -0.66 -0.33 -5.85
N ILE A 92 -1.15 -1.04 -4.82
CA ILE A 92 -0.32 -1.47 -3.67
C ILE A 92 0.84 -2.36 -4.10
N GLY A 93 0.63 -3.30 -5.05
CA GLY A 93 1.70 -4.18 -5.52
C GLY A 93 2.80 -3.43 -6.27
N PHE A 94 2.43 -2.39 -7.03
CA PHE A 94 3.39 -1.48 -7.66
C PHE A 94 4.15 -0.67 -6.61
N ASP A 95 3.45 -0.03 -5.66
CA ASP A 95 4.03 0.73 -4.57
C ASP A 95 5.02 -0.09 -3.73
N VAL A 96 4.64 -1.32 -3.39
CA VAL A 96 5.52 -2.27 -2.68
C VAL A 96 6.74 -2.66 -3.52
N SER A 97 6.56 -2.87 -4.82
CA SER A 97 7.69 -3.20 -5.71
C SER A 97 8.67 -2.03 -5.83
N GLU A 98 8.17 -0.80 -5.91
CA GLU A 98 8.97 0.43 -5.89
C GLU A 98 9.72 0.54 -4.54
N TYR A 99 9.03 0.37 -3.42
CA TYR A 99 9.63 0.36 -2.08
C TYR A 99 10.75 -0.67 -1.95
N LEU A 100 10.56 -1.89 -2.44
CA LEU A 100 11.53 -2.97 -2.32
C LEU A 100 12.78 -2.78 -3.18
N THR A 101 12.71 -2.00 -4.26
CA THR A 101 13.82 -1.83 -5.22
C THR A 101 14.51 -0.48 -5.14
N ALA A 102 13.90 0.53 -4.51
CA ALA A 102 14.46 1.86 -4.39
C ALA A 102 15.60 1.92 -3.37
N LYS A 103 16.62 2.71 -3.66
CA LYS A 103 17.71 3.03 -2.71
C LYS A 103 17.28 4.11 -1.71
N HIS A 104 16.34 4.96 -2.08
CA HIS A 104 15.83 6.07 -1.28
C HIS A 104 14.52 5.68 -0.61
N GLY A 105 14.26 6.22 0.55
CA GLY A 105 13.06 5.92 1.32
C GLY A 105 13.07 4.54 2.01
N GLN A 106 14.23 3.95 2.10
CA GLN A 106 14.48 2.66 2.74
C GLN A 106 15.25 2.83 4.04
N PRO A 107 14.72 3.24 5.09
CA PRO A 107 15.46 3.05 6.32
C PRO A 107 14.63 2.51 7.46
N LEU A 108 13.47 1.93 7.16
CA LEU A 108 12.74 1.27 8.23
C LEU A 108 13.53 0.12 8.85
N ASP A 109 14.35 -0.54 8.04
CA ASP A 109 15.27 -1.59 8.52
C ASP A 109 16.42 -1.01 9.37
N GLU A 110 16.83 0.26 9.11
CA GLU A 110 17.89 0.94 9.83
C GLU A 110 17.37 1.85 10.96
N LEU A 111 16.19 2.45 10.80
CA LEU A 111 15.65 3.46 11.72
C LEU A 111 14.70 2.87 12.77
N GLY A 112 14.19 1.68 12.54
CA GLY A 112 13.26 0.98 13.42
C GLY A 112 11.85 1.59 13.47
N PRO A 113 10.87 0.82 13.95
CA PRO A 113 9.45 1.22 13.95
C PRO A 113 9.15 2.41 14.89
N GLU A 114 10.05 2.74 15.81
CA GLU A 114 9.86 3.85 16.75
C GLU A 114 9.89 5.22 16.06
N LEU A 115 10.69 5.36 14.99
CA LEU A 115 10.76 6.63 14.25
C LEU A 115 9.47 6.95 13.49
N LEU A 116 8.74 5.93 13.05
CA LEU A 116 7.44 6.11 12.40
C LEU A 116 6.36 6.60 13.36
N LYS A 117 6.56 6.43 14.66
CA LYS A 117 5.67 6.92 15.71
C LYS A 117 5.95 8.38 16.06
N ASP A 118 7.08 8.94 15.61
CA ASP A 118 7.39 10.36 15.81
C ASP A 118 6.60 11.22 14.82
N PRO A 119 5.64 12.05 15.27
CA PRO A 119 4.84 12.89 14.39
C PRO A 119 5.66 13.95 13.64
N SER A 120 6.87 14.23 14.11
CA SER A 120 7.79 15.19 13.47
C SER A 120 8.67 14.55 12.40
N TYR A 121 8.76 13.21 12.38
CA TYR A 121 9.57 12.52 11.40
C TYR A 121 9.09 12.77 9.98
N ARG A 122 10.02 13.06 9.11
CA ARG A 122 9.79 13.18 7.67
C ARG A 122 10.82 12.31 6.95
N PRO A 123 10.38 11.31 6.17
CA PRO A 123 11.30 10.55 5.31
C PRO A 123 12.07 11.52 4.41
N LYS A 124 13.33 11.24 4.20
CA LYS A 124 14.13 12.04 3.28
C LYS A 124 13.67 11.77 1.85
N ALA A 125 13.07 12.78 1.24
CA ALA A 125 12.71 12.71 -0.16
C ALA A 125 13.97 12.64 -1.06
N GLN A 126 13.83 12.04 -2.23
CA GLN A 126 14.84 12.06 -3.27
C GLN A 126 15.10 13.52 -3.70
N SER A 127 16.38 13.89 -3.85
CA SER A 127 16.70 15.21 -4.37
C SER A 127 16.32 15.37 -5.83
N VAL A 128 16.13 16.61 -6.29
CA VAL A 128 15.83 16.89 -7.71
C VAL A 128 16.95 16.38 -8.62
N SER A 129 18.21 16.45 -8.18
CA SER A 129 19.35 15.95 -8.98
C SER A 129 19.29 14.43 -9.14
N GLU A 130 19.11 13.70 -8.03
CA GLU A 130 18.97 12.24 -8.06
C GLU A 130 17.77 11.79 -8.89
N TRP A 131 16.64 12.50 -8.80
CA TRP A 131 15.46 12.22 -9.61
C TRP A 131 15.74 12.43 -11.11
N ARG A 132 16.43 13.52 -11.46
CA ARG A 132 16.82 13.78 -12.87
C ARG A 132 17.74 12.72 -13.43
N GLU A 133 18.74 12.31 -12.67
CA GLU A 133 19.66 11.23 -13.06
C GLU A 133 18.90 9.91 -13.30
N GLU A 134 18.02 9.55 -12.37
CA GLU A 134 17.20 8.35 -12.47
C GLU A 134 16.30 8.34 -13.71
N TRP A 135 15.69 9.49 -14.03
CA TRP A 135 14.77 9.61 -15.16
C TRP A 135 15.46 10.01 -16.47
N GLY A 136 16.75 10.23 -16.46
CA GLY A 136 17.50 10.65 -17.63
C GLY A 136 17.13 12.05 -18.12
N VAL A 137 17.04 13.01 -17.19
CA VAL A 137 16.76 14.41 -17.47
C VAL A 137 17.98 15.25 -17.13
N THR A 138 18.50 16.04 -18.10
CA THR A 138 19.66 16.91 -17.84
C THR A 138 19.35 17.98 -16.82
N SER A 139 20.34 18.33 -15.98
CA SER A 139 20.20 19.37 -14.97
C SER A 139 20.38 20.78 -15.52
N ASP A 140 21.03 20.94 -16.67
CA ASP A 140 21.53 22.23 -17.13
C ASP A 140 21.22 22.59 -18.58
N THR A 141 21.60 23.78 -18.92
CA THR A 141 21.56 24.54 -20.16
C THR A 141 22.14 23.83 -21.39
N ASP A 142 22.61 22.61 -21.27
CA ASP A 142 23.05 21.84 -22.41
C ASP A 142 21.85 21.24 -23.17
N TYR A 143 21.15 22.13 -23.87
CA TYR A 143 20.01 21.80 -24.73
C TYR A 143 20.42 21.06 -26.03
N GLN A 144 21.57 20.41 -26.05
CA GLN A 144 22.03 19.66 -27.22
C GLN A 144 21.26 18.36 -27.43
N THR A 145 20.46 17.94 -26.42
CA THR A 145 19.59 16.77 -26.50
C THR A 145 18.14 17.16 -26.70
N GLU A 146 17.35 16.33 -27.37
CA GLU A 146 15.92 16.53 -27.61
C GLU A 146 15.14 16.70 -26.31
N GLY A 147 14.77 17.94 -25.96
CA GLY A 147 13.98 18.25 -24.78
C GLY A 147 14.69 17.98 -23.45
N GLY A 148 16.03 17.95 -23.42
CA GLY A 148 16.80 17.70 -22.21
C GLY A 148 16.81 16.22 -21.77
N LEU A 149 16.42 15.28 -22.64
CA LEU A 149 16.46 13.86 -22.35
C LEU A 149 17.85 13.28 -22.62
N ILE A 150 18.36 12.53 -21.64
CA ILE A 150 19.59 11.74 -21.77
C ILE A 150 19.26 10.29 -21.47
N LYS A 151 20.15 9.37 -21.84
CA LYS A 151 19.97 7.97 -21.46
C LYS A 151 20.22 7.84 -19.95
N PRO A 152 19.21 7.38 -19.16
CA PRO A 152 19.41 7.17 -17.75
C PRO A 152 20.45 6.06 -17.50
N GLU A 153 21.18 6.16 -16.41
CA GLU A 153 22.03 5.07 -15.97
C GLU A 153 21.19 3.86 -15.57
N ALA A 154 21.75 2.66 -15.79
CA ALA A 154 21.06 1.44 -15.39
C ALA A 154 20.98 1.37 -13.84
N ILE A 155 19.78 1.34 -13.31
CA ILE A 155 19.55 1.23 -11.89
C ILE A 155 19.86 -0.21 -11.47
N LYS A 156 20.74 -0.36 -10.49
CA LYS A 156 20.95 -1.64 -9.82
C LYS A 156 19.99 -1.71 -8.64
N PRO A 157 18.94 -2.54 -8.71
CA PRO A 157 18.01 -2.66 -7.59
C PRO A 157 18.70 -3.25 -6.36
N ILE A 158 18.22 -2.88 -5.18
CA ILE A 158 18.73 -3.43 -3.91
C ILE A 158 18.21 -4.86 -3.65
N ARG A 159 17.08 -5.23 -4.27
CA ARG A 159 16.48 -6.58 -4.19
C ARG A 159 15.98 -7.03 -5.56
N GLN A 160 15.94 -8.34 -5.76
CA GLN A 160 15.25 -8.93 -6.90
C GLN A 160 13.77 -9.12 -6.58
N VAL A 161 12.89 -8.49 -7.34
CA VAL A 161 11.45 -8.52 -7.10
C VAL A 161 10.70 -9.15 -8.27
N TYR A 162 9.81 -10.09 -7.96
CA TYR A 162 8.83 -10.67 -8.88
C TYR A 162 7.46 -10.09 -8.59
N LEU A 163 6.95 -9.20 -9.44
CA LEU A 163 5.60 -8.67 -9.35
C LEU A 163 4.65 -9.55 -10.16
N MET A 164 3.65 -10.15 -9.51
CA MET A 164 2.84 -11.21 -10.09
C MET A 164 1.34 -10.90 -10.09
N GLN A 165 0.65 -11.31 -11.15
CA GLN A 165 -0.82 -11.28 -11.21
C GLN A 165 -1.40 -12.53 -11.84
N ARG A 166 -2.63 -12.90 -11.43
CA ARG A 166 -3.38 -14.04 -12.00
C ARG A 166 -3.93 -13.74 -13.38
N THR A 167 -4.34 -12.49 -13.61
CA THR A 167 -4.90 -12.06 -14.89
C THR A 167 -3.82 -12.06 -15.97
N LYS A 168 -4.16 -12.59 -17.15
CA LYS A 168 -3.28 -12.51 -18.32
C LYS A 168 -3.20 -11.08 -18.84
N GLY A 169 -2.06 -10.74 -19.43
CA GLY A 169 -1.82 -9.45 -20.05
C GLY A 169 -0.93 -8.52 -19.22
N ARG A 170 -0.92 -7.24 -19.58
CA ARG A 170 -0.03 -6.24 -19.01
C ARG A 170 -0.34 -5.99 -17.54
N LEU A 171 0.66 -6.03 -16.67
CA LEU A 171 0.53 -5.66 -15.27
C LEU A 171 0.22 -4.15 -15.15
N GLY A 172 -0.58 -3.81 -14.15
CA GLY A 172 -0.97 -2.41 -13.90
C GLY A 172 -1.88 -1.81 -14.97
N SER A 173 -2.64 -2.61 -15.73
CA SER A 173 -3.63 -2.11 -16.68
C SER A 173 -4.78 -1.33 -16.01
N GLY A 174 -5.07 -1.64 -14.74
CA GLY A 174 -6.07 -0.95 -13.91
C GLY A 174 -5.55 0.23 -13.10
N LEU A 175 -4.26 0.60 -13.25
CA LEU A 175 -3.72 1.78 -12.58
C LEU A 175 -4.34 3.07 -13.13
N ASN A 176 -4.28 4.14 -12.33
CA ASN A 176 -4.75 5.46 -12.74
C ASN A 176 -4.16 5.87 -14.10
N LYS A 177 -5.00 6.44 -14.97
CA LYS A 177 -4.61 6.80 -16.35
C LYS A 177 -3.50 7.84 -16.39
N THR A 178 -3.46 8.76 -15.44
CA THR A 178 -2.48 9.86 -15.41
C THR A 178 -1.13 9.46 -14.80
N SER A 179 -1.11 8.60 -13.78
CA SER A 179 0.12 8.21 -13.06
C SER A 179 0.57 6.76 -13.31
N GLY A 180 -0.31 5.89 -13.79
CA GLY A 180 0.01 4.48 -13.95
C GLY A 180 1.13 4.18 -14.94
N TRP A 181 1.40 5.06 -15.91
CA TRP A 181 2.55 4.92 -16.81
C TRP A 181 3.87 5.15 -16.07
N VAL A 182 3.90 6.08 -15.09
CA VAL A 182 5.07 6.35 -14.23
C VAL A 182 5.42 5.12 -13.43
N HIS A 183 4.47 4.56 -12.68
CA HIS A 183 4.67 3.33 -11.91
C HIS A 183 5.19 2.18 -12.76
N ARG A 184 4.62 1.98 -13.95
CA ARG A 184 5.10 0.93 -14.87
C ARG A 184 6.51 1.19 -15.40
N ALA A 185 6.85 2.45 -15.67
CA ALA A 185 8.20 2.83 -16.10
C ALA A 185 9.19 2.59 -14.95
N HIS A 186 8.86 3.02 -13.75
CA HIS A 186 9.67 2.88 -12.55
C HIS A 186 10.00 1.42 -12.22
N VAL A 187 9.00 0.55 -12.06
CA VAL A 187 9.26 -0.87 -11.78
C VAL A 187 10.05 -1.55 -12.90
N LYS A 188 9.89 -1.11 -14.15
CA LYS A 188 10.67 -1.64 -15.27
C LYS A 188 12.12 -1.18 -15.21
N SER A 189 12.40 0.10 -14.96
CA SER A 189 13.77 0.64 -14.85
C SER A 189 14.52 0.05 -13.66
N HIS A 190 13.81 -0.31 -12.57
CA HIS A 190 14.35 -0.99 -11.39
C HIS A 190 14.44 -2.53 -11.54
N GLY A 191 14.28 -3.06 -12.75
CA GLY A 191 14.50 -4.47 -13.02
C GLY A 191 13.49 -5.44 -12.37
N VAL A 192 12.31 -4.96 -11.99
CA VAL A 192 11.23 -5.81 -11.45
C VAL A 192 10.77 -6.80 -12.52
N ILE A 193 10.82 -8.08 -12.19
CA ILE A 193 10.37 -9.17 -13.07
C ILE A 193 8.86 -9.27 -13.00
N GLN A 194 8.18 -9.03 -14.12
CA GLN A 194 6.72 -9.02 -14.18
C GLN A 194 6.19 -10.38 -14.66
N VAL A 195 5.32 -11.01 -13.85
CA VAL A 195 4.74 -12.34 -14.14
C VAL A 195 3.23 -12.22 -14.26
N SER A 196 2.70 -12.36 -15.46
CA SER A 196 1.25 -12.33 -15.72
C SER A 196 0.64 -13.72 -15.92
N GLY A 197 -0.64 -13.88 -15.53
CA GLY A 197 -1.36 -15.13 -15.69
C GLY A 197 -0.84 -16.25 -14.82
N ALA A 198 -0.21 -15.94 -13.70
CA ALA A 198 0.31 -16.93 -12.76
C ALA A 198 -0.79 -17.45 -11.86
N LYS A 199 -1.01 -18.76 -11.89
CA LYS A 199 -1.78 -19.45 -10.85
C LYS A 199 -0.82 -19.76 -9.70
N TYR A 200 -1.14 -19.33 -8.51
CA TYR A 200 -0.37 -19.65 -7.31
C TYR A 200 -0.78 -21.02 -6.80
N ASP A 201 0.16 -21.95 -6.74
CA ASP A 201 -0.13 -23.33 -6.37
C ASP A 201 0.12 -23.59 -4.88
N LYS A 202 1.33 -23.25 -4.38
CA LYS A 202 1.70 -23.31 -2.96
C LYS A 202 2.94 -22.49 -2.67
N ILE A 203 3.16 -22.17 -1.40
CA ILE A 203 4.38 -21.59 -0.87
C ILE A 203 5.12 -22.64 -0.02
N THR A 204 6.44 -22.67 -0.15
CA THR A 204 7.32 -23.57 0.61
C THR A 204 8.50 -22.76 1.15
N ASN A 205 9.34 -23.34 2.00
CA ASN A 205 10.55 -22.69 2.48
C ASN A 205 11.55 -22.30 1.38
N GLU A 206 11.42 -22.90 0.17
CA GLU A 206 12.29 -22.59 -0.96
C GLU A 206 11.74 -21.46 -1.85
N GLY A 207 10.49 -21.01 -1.64
CA GLY A 207 9.82 -19.99 -2.44
C GLY A 207 8.37 -20.35 -2.79
N ILE A 208 7.89 -19.81 -3.91
CA ILE A 208 6.51 -19.98 -4.36
C ILE A 208 6.44 -20.81 -5.64
N TRP A 209 5.58 -21.83 -5.64
CA TRP A 209 5.22 -22.59 -6.83
C TRP A 209 4.11 -21.90 -7.58
N ILE A 210 4.33 -21.70 -8.87
CA ILE A 210 3.35 -21.11 -9.77
C ILE A 210 3.16 -21.98 -11.02
N THR A 211 1.95 -22.00 -11.55
CA THR A 211 1.67 -22.51 -12.89
C THR A 211 1.54 -21.32 -13.85
N ASN A 212 2.37 -21.30 -14.89
CA ASN A 212 2.40 -20.22 -15.87
C ASN A 212 1.23 -20.33 -16.89
N ASN A 213 1.15 -19.38 -17.82
CA ASN A 213 0.12 -19.35 -18.88
C ASN A 213 0.10 -20.55 -19.82
N GLN A 214 1.20 -21.34 -19.85
CA GLN A 214 1.35 -22.52 -20.69
C GLN A 214 1.01 -23.81 -19.92
N GLY A 215 0.57 -23.69 -18.66
CA GLY A 215 0.25 -24.83 -17.80
C GLY A 215 1.47 -25.51 -17.18
N GLN A 216 2.65 -24.88 -17.26
CA GLN A 216 3.88 -25.43 -16.69
C GLN A 216 4.03 -24.95 -15.24
N SER A 217 4.21 -25.89 -14.33
CA SER A 217 4.52 -25.58 -12.94
C SER A 217 6.02 -25.29 -12.77
N GLN A 218 6.34 -24.23 -12.05
CA GLN A 218 7.72 -23.84 -11.75
C GLN A 218 7.84 -23.26 -10.34
N LEU A 219 8.98 -23.50 -9.73
CA LEU A 219 9.35 -22.87 -8.46
C LEU A 219 10.05 -21.55 -8.74
N LEU A 220 9.50 -20.45 -8.24
CA LEU A 220 10.22 -19.20 -8.09
C LEU A 220 10.89 -19.22 -6.72
N ARG A 221 12.23 -19.33 -6.71
CA ARG A 221 13.02 -19.29 -5.49
C ARG A 221 13.06 -17.86 -4.96
N VAL A 222 12.46 -17.65 -3.80
CA VAL A 222 12.38 -16.34 -3.15
C VAL A 222 12.49 -16.50 -1.64
N ASP A 223 13.13 -15.53 -1.01
CA ASP A 223 13.29 -15.50 0.45
C ASP A 223 12.01 -15.06 1.16
N SER A 224 11.20 -14.24 0.48
CA SER A 224 10.00 -13.67 1.08
C SER A 224 8.85 -13.56 0.08
N VAL A 225 7.61 -13.62 0.58
CA VAL A 225 6.40 -13.43 -0.19
C VAL A 225 5.56 -12.33 0.44
N VAL A 226 5.30 -11.26 -0.31
CA VAL A 226 4.47 -10.14 0.14
C VAL A 226 3.11 -10.20 -0.53
N VAL A 227 2.05 -10.24 0.28
CA VAL A 227 0.67 -10.34 -0.20
C VAL A 227 0.05 -8.96 -0.37
N CYS A 228 -0.22 -8.60 -1.63
CA CYS A 228 -0.91 -7.37 -2.07
C CYS A 228 -2.23 -7.70 -2.80
N ALA A 229 -2.87 -8.83 -2.47
CA ALA A 229 -3.99 -9.41 -3.21
C ALA A 229 -5.37 -8.95 -2.71
N GLY A 230 -5.53 -7.67 -2.46
CA GLY A 230 -6.78 -7.07 -2.05
C GLY A 230 -6.88 -6.78 -0.56
N GLN A 231 -8.04 -6.30 -0.15
CA GLN A 231 -8.30 -5.80 1.19
C GLN A 231 -9.69 -6.24 1.65
N GLU A 232 -9.94 -6.19 2.96
CA GLU A 232 -11.20 -6.53 3.60
C GLU A 232 -11.64 -5.37 4.49
N SER A 233 -12.94 -5.02 4.45
CA SER A 233 -13.50 -3.94 5.25
C SER A 233 -13.50 -4.28 6.73
N VAL A 234 -13.14 -3.31 7.57
CA VAL A 234 -13.21 -3.43 9.04
C VAL A 234 -14.54 -2.90 9.51
N VAL A 235 -15.44 -3.80 9.96
CA VAL A 235 -16.83 -3.47 10.32
C VAL A 235 -17.20 -3.91 11.73
N GLU A 236 -16.23 -4.28 12.55
CA GLU A 236 -16.43 -4.88 13.88
C GLU A 236 -17.24 -4.02 14.84
N LEU A 237 -17.19 -2.68 14.65
CA LEU A 237 -17.94 -1.74 15.46
C LEU A 237 -19.41 -1.61 15.07
N MET A 238 -19.81 -2.14 13.91
CA MET A 238 -21.22 -2.12 13.52
C MET A 238 -22.07 -2.99 14.45
N PRO A 239 -23.32 -2.59 14.74
CA PRO A 239 -24.26 -3.43 15.47
C PRO A 239 -24.45 -4.78 14.81
N ASN A 240 -24.75 -5.81 15.59
CA ASN A 240 -25.10 -7.12 15.02
C ASN A 240 -26.52 -7.07 14.43
N VAL A 241 -26.82 -8.04 13.58
CA VAL A 241 -28.19 -8.20 13.04
C VAL A 241 -29.14 -8.50 14.22
N GLY A 242 -30.14 -7.65 14.39
CA GLY A 242 -31.13 -7.76 15.47
C GLY A 242 -30.83 -6.89 16.71
N ASP A 243 -29.66 -6.27 16.79
CA ASP A 243 -29.39 -5.24 17.81
C ASP A 243 -30.28 -4.01 17.52
N ALA A 244 -30.71 -3.33 18.57
CA ALA A 244 -31.46 -2.07 18.52
C ALA A 244 -30.69 -0.98 19.28
N PRO A 245 -29.59 -0.47 18.71
CA PRO A 245 -28.78 0.56 19.37
C PRO A 245 -29.54 1.89 19.43
N ASP A 246 -29.32 2.66 20.49
CA ASP A 246 -29.84 4.03 20.62
C ASP A 246 -29.25 4.98 19.56
N ALA A 247 -28.00 4.73 19.13
CA ALA A 247 -27.30 5.54 18.14
C ALA A 247 -27.61 5.09 16.70
N GLN A 248 -27.60 6.03 15.77
CA GLN A 248 -27.60 5.74 14.34
C GLN A 248 -26.16 5.50 13.85
N TYR A 249 -25.93 4.37 13.19
CA TYR A 249 -24.62 3.98 12.68
C TYR A 249 -24.48 4.25 11.19
N HIS A 250 -23.38 4.90 10.82
CA HIS A 250 -23.05 5.26 9.43
C HIS A 250 -21.71 4.62 9.04
N LEU A 251 -21.70 3.84 7.98
CA LEU A 251 -20.50 3.18 7.46
C LEU A 251 -19.98 3.93 6.24
N ILE A 252 -18.70 4.35 6.28
CA ILE A 252 -18.11 5.18 5.22
C ILE A 252 -16.73 4.64 4.75
N GLY A 253 -16.29 5.11 3.58
CA GLY A 253 -14.97 4.84 3.03
C GLY A 253 -14.66 3.35 2.86
N GLY A 254 -13.45 2.95 3.23
CA GLY A 254 -12.99 1.56 3.13
C GLY A 254 -13.76 0.57 4.00
N ALA A 255 -14.29 1.02 5.14
CA ALA A 255 -15.14 0.20 6.00
C ALA A 255 -16.47 -0.14 5.29
N LYS A 256 -17.03 0.77 4.49
CA LYS A 256 -18.24 0.54 3.69
C LYS A 256 -17.98 -0.39 2.51
N LEU A 257 -16.86 -0.22 1.82
CA LEU A 257 -16.51 -1.00 0.64
C LEU A 257 -15.00 -1.07 0.45
N ALA A 258 -14.43 -2.27 0.54
CA ALA A 258 -13.02 -2.54 0.31
C ALA A 258 -12.67 -2.67 -1.19
N ALA A 259 -13.19 -1.78 -2.03
CA ALA A 259 -12.90 -1.70 -3.46
C ALA A 259 -12.72 -0.24 -3.87
N GLU A 260 -11.93 0.00 -4.92
CA GLU A 260 -11.67 1.36 -5.44
C GLU A 260 -11.35 2.35 -4.30
N LEU A 261 -10.39 1.95 -3.46
CA LEU A 261 -9.99 2.72 -2.28
C LEU A 261 -9.23 3.97 -2.73
N ASP A 262 -9.91 5.09 -2.76
CA ASP A 262 -9.32 6.39 -3.03
C ASP A 262 -9.82 7.45 -2.02
N ALA A 263 -9.04 8.52 -1.88
CA ALA A 263 -9.36 9.63 -0.99
C ALA A 263 -10.64 10.35 -1.41
N LYS A 264 -10.90 10.47 -2.73
CA LYS A 264 -12.06 11.15 -3.27
C LYS A 264 -13.36 10.50 -2.78
N ARG A 265 -13.47 9.17 -2.85
CA ARG A 265 -14.65 8.45 -2.38
C ARG A 265 -14.79 8.56 -0.87
N ALA A 266 -13.70 8.38 -0.11
CA ALA A 266 -13.74 8.46 1.34
C ALA A 266 -14.17 9.86 1.83
N ILE A 267 -13.63 10.92 1.24
CA ILE A 267 -13.99 12.30 1.56
C ILE A 267 -15.46 12.56 1.21
N ARG A 268 -15.92 12.11 0.04
CA ARG A 268 -17.31 12.26 -0.37
C ARG A 268 -18.26 11.55 0.59
N ASP A 269 -18.01 10.27 0.91
CA ASP A 269 -18.85 9.52 1.86
C ASP A 269 -18.95 10.24 3.20
N GLY A 270 -17.83 10.78 3.72
CA GLY A 270 -17.82 11.56 4.96
C GLY A 270 -18.63 12.85 4.86
N ALA A 271 -18.47 13.60 3.78
CA ALA A 271 -19.20 14.86 3.57
C ALA A 271 -20.72 14.62 3.41
N GLU A 272 -21.13 13.59 2.64
CA GLU A 272 -22.54 13.24 2.45
C GLU A 272 -23.20 12.82 3.78
N VAL A 273 -22.53 12.02 4.60
CA VAL A 273 -23.05 11.65 5.93
C VAL A 273 -23.12 12.86 6.84
N ALA A 274 -22.07 13.68 6.91
CA ALA A 274 -22.06 14.87 7.76
C ALA A 274 -23.14 15.91 7.39
N ALA A 275 -23.52 15.98 6.12
CA ALA A 275 -24.58 16.86 5.66
C ALA A 275 -26.00 16.30 5.93
N ALA A 276 -26.12 15.02 6.24
CA ALA A 276 -27.40 14.33 6.44
C ALA A 276 -27.79 14.14 7.93
N ILE A 277 -26.86 14.43 8.86
CA ILE A 277 -27.07 14.30 10.33
C ILE A 277 -27.22 15.69 11.06
#